data_2e43ce47ed4fa41b93c713ad1ee98667
#
_entry.id   2e43ce47ed4fa41b93c713ad1ee98667
#
_cell.length_a   1.000
_cell.length_b   1.000
_cell.length_c   1.000
_cell.angle_alpha   90.00
_cell.angle_beta   90.00
_cell.angle_gamma   90.00
#
_symmetry.space_group_name_H-M   'P 1'
#
loop_
_entity.id
_entity.type
_entity.pdbx_description
1 polymer ?
#
loop_
_entity_poly.entity_id
_entity_poly.type
_entity_poly.pdbx_seq_one_letter_code
_entity_poly.pdbx_strand_id
1 'polypeptide(L)'
;VFDRAEYAAHRFVRVEPAFPARGESCTIRYDAQGGPLEASGRVVLHLGRDEFNDLLMDVPMERDAESGRWRATFVVPDSTKWHLAFCFFDPERGIWHNNHAQNWQALVAREW
;
A
#
# COMPACT_ATOMS: atom_id res chain seq x y z
N VAL A 1 12.20 16.45 -8.05
CA VAL A 1 13.00 15.24 -8.20
C VAL A 1 12.52 14.19 -7.21
N PHE A 2 12.24 13.04 -7.69
CA PHE A 2 11.76 11.95 -6.88
C PHE A 2 12.92 11.31 -6.10
N ASP A 3 12.84 11.33 -4.78
CA ASP A 3 13.84 10.71 -3.92
C ASP A 3 13.44 9.26 -3.60
N ARG A 4 14.15 8.32 -4.19
CA ARG A 4 13.87 6.90 -4.03
C ARG A 4 14.06 6.42 -2.59
N ALA A 5 15.08 6.92 -1.92
CA ALA A 5 15.37 6.52 -0.55
C ALA A 5 14.28 7.02 0.41
N GLU A 6 13.85 8.26 0.25
CA GLU A 6 12.77 8.82 1.04
C GLU A 6 11.46 8.08 0.82
N TYR A 7 11.15 7.77 -0.43
CA TYR A 7 9.95 7.04 -0.78
C TYR A 7 9.94 5.62 -0.19
N ALA A 8 11.06 4.91 -0.33
CA ALA A 8 11.17 3.55 0.17
C ALA A 8 11.21 3.48 1.69
N ALA A 9 11.64 4.54 2.35
CA ALA A 9 11.81 4.62 3.80
C ALA A 9 10.63 5.29 4.51
N HIS A 10 9.46 5.36 3.89
CA HIS A 10 8.30 5.96 4.51
C HIS A 10 7.96 5.24 5.82
N ARG A 11 7.67 6.03 6.85
CA ARG A 11 7.50 5.54 8.21
C ARG A 11 6.45 4.44 8.36
N PHE A 12 5.29 4.61 7.70
CA PHE A 12 4.16 3.69 7.86
C PHE A 12 4.15 2.56 6.85
N VAL A 13 4.82 2.72 5.73
CA VAL A 13 4.62 1.85 4.57
C VAL A 13 5.95 1.37 4.01
N ARG A 14 5.99 0.08 3.66
CA ARG A 14 7.09 -0.50 2.89
C ARG A 14 6.51 -1.32 1.74
N VAL A 15 7.04 -1.12 0.57
CA VAL A 15 6.67 -1.86 -0.65
C VAL A 15 7.80 -2.80 -1.03
N GLU A 16 7.47 -4.07 -1.24
CA GLU A 16 8.46 -5.11 -1.58
C GLU A 16 8.01 -5.91 -2.81
N PRO A 17 8.74 -5.85 -3.90
CA PRO A 17 9.93 -5.02 -4.15
C PRO A 17 9.56 -3.53 -4.24
N ALA A 18 10.54 -2.65 -4.05
CA ALA A 18 10.30 -1.19 -4.05
C ALA A 18 9.70 -0.69 -5.36
N PHE A 19 10.02 -1.36 -6.47
CA PHE A 19 9.48 -1.08 -7.80
C PHE A 19 8.88 -2.38 -8.35
N PRO A 20 7.62 -2.66 -8.00
CA PRO A 20 7.00 -3.93 -8.42
C PRO A 20 6.79 -3.97 -9.93
N ALA A 21 6.92 -5.17 -10.51
CA ALA A 21 6.71 -5.37 -11.93
C ALA A 21 5.31 -5.88 -12.22
N ARG A 22 4.76 -5.51 -13.37
CA ARG A 22 3.46 -6.00 -13.82
C ARG A 22 3.46 -7.52 -13.92
N GLY A 23 2.37 -8.13 -13.46
CA GLY A 23 2.22 -9.58 -13.49
C GLY A 23 2.98 -10.32 -12.39
N GLU A 24 3.74 -9.61 -11.57
CA GLU A 24 4.50 -10.21 -10.47
C GLU A 24 3.90 -9.88 -9.11
N SER A 25 4.28 -10.66 -8.11
CA SER A 25 3.81 -10.43 -6.74
C SER A 25 4.43 -9.20 -6.13
N CYS A 26 3.60 -8.47 -5.38
CA CYS A 26 4.03 -7.31 -4.61
C CYS A 26 3.47 -7.45 -3.20
N THR A 27 4.28 -7.16 -2.20
CA THR A 27 3.85 -7.14 -0.80
C THR A 27 3.93 -5.72 -0.27
N ILE A 28 2.83 -5.25 0.31
CA ILE A 28 2.79 -3.98 1.02
C ILE A 28 2.72 -4.27 2.50
N ARG A 29 3.68 -3.70 3.25
CA ARG A 29 3.73 -3.79 4.71
C ARG A 29 3.32 -2.46 5.29
N TYR A 30 2.50 -2.52 6.32
CA TYR A 30 1.94 -1.34 6.96
C TYR A 30 2.13 -1.43 8.48
N ASP A 31 2.78 -0.39 9.03
CA ASP A 31 2.94 -0.22 10.48
C ASP A 31 1.96 0.85 10.93
N ALA A 32 0.90 0.44 11.63
CA ALA A 32 -0.15 1.35 12.07
C ALA A 32 0.22 2.15 13.33
N GLN A 33 1.35 1.82 13.96
CA GLN A 33 1.76 2.45 15.22
C GLN A 33 1.95 3.96 15.07
N GLY A 34 1.29 4.72 15.92
CA GLY A 34 1.36 6.18 15.90
C GLY A 34 0.45 6.82 14.87
N GLY A 35 -0.33 6.03 14.12
CA GLY A 35 -1.27 6.53 13.13
C GLY A 35 -2.73 6.29 13.53
N PRO A 36 -3.67 6.69 12.67
CA PRO A 36 -5.10 6.60 12.99
C PRO A 36 -5.63 5.17 13.12
N LEU A 37 -4.94 4.18 12.56
CA LEU A 37 -5.36 2.78 12.62
C LEU A 37 -4.63 1.96 13.68
N GLU A 38 -3.92 2.60 14.59
CA GLU A 38 -3.13 1.93 15.62
C GLU A 38 -3.94 0.95 16.46
N ALA A 39 -5.16 1.31 16.80
CA ALA A 39 -6.03 0.48 17.63
C ALA A 39 -6.94 -0.45 16.83
N SER A 40 -6.76 -0.52 15.51
CA SER A 40 -7.62 -1.31 14.65
C SER A 40 -7.35 -2.80 14.78
N GLY A 41 -8.42 -3.58 14.87
CA GLY A 41 -8.34 -5.05 14.85
C GLY A 41 -8.40 -5.62 13.44
N ARG A 42 -8.67 -4.77 12.45
CA ARG A 42 -8.80 -5.18 11.06
C ARG A 42 -8.40 -4.02 10.15
N VAL A 43 -7.55 -4.30 9.17
CA VAL A 43 -7.09 -3.30 8.22
C VAL A 43 -7.23 -3.85 6.81
N VAL A 44 -7.71 -3.03 5.90
CA VAL A 44 -7.85 -3.38 4.48
C VAL A 44 -7.01 -2.41 3.66
N LEU A 45 -6.24 -2.97 2.72
CA LEU A 45 -5.49 -2.20 1.73
C LEU A 45 -6.45 -1.82 0.60
N HIS A 46 -6.65 -0.52 0.42
CA HIS A 46 -7.47 0.02 -0.65
C HIS A 46 -6.55 0.41 -1.79
N LEU A 47 -6.60 -0.34 -2.89
CA LEU A 47 -5.62 -0.27 -3.96
C LEU A 47 -6.26 0.26 -5.24
N GLY A 48 -5.65 1.28 -5.81
CA GLY A 48 -5.99 1.81 -7.11
C GLY A 48 -4.76 1.88 -8.00
N ARG A 49 -4.95 2.34 -9.21
CA ARG A 49 -3.85 2.53 -10.16
C ARG A 49 -3.88 3.94 -10.72
N ASP A 50 -2.68 4.42 -11.09
CA ASP A 50 -2.55 5.68 -11.82
C ASP A 50 -3.37 6.82 -11.18
N GLU A 51 -3.04 7.14 -9.92
CA GLU A 51 -3.67 8.18 -9.10
C GLU A 51 -5.15 7.91 -8.77
N PHE A 52 -5.53 6.65 -8.61
CA PHE A 52 -6.90 6.24 -8.34
C PHE A 52 -7.89 6.59 -9.45
N ASN A 53 -7.43 6.71 -10.68
CA ASN A 53 -8.33 6.82 -11.80
C ASN A 53 -9.26 5.62 -11.90
N ASP A 54 -8.74 4.45 -11.50
CA ASP A 54 -9.52 3.23 -11.36
C ASP A 54 -9.19 2.54 -10.05
N LEU A 55 -10.24 2.20 -9.32
CA LEU A 55 -10.11 1.33 -8.15
C LEU A 55 -9.86 -0.11 -8.64
N LEU A 56 -8.78 -0.73 -8.17
CA LEU A 56 -8.45 -2.10 -8.55
C LEU A 56 -9.07 -3.11 -7.61
N MET A 57 -8.83 -2.99 -6.32
CA MET A 57 -9.30 -3.96 -5.36
C MET A 57 -9.09 -3.49 -3.92
N ASP A 58 -9.82 -4.12 -3.01
CA ASP A 58 -9.58 -4.05 -1.58
C ASP A 58 -8.96 -5.38 -1.16
N VAL A 59 -7.80 -5.33 -0.52
CA VAL A 59 -7.08 -6.52 -0.08
C VAL A 59 -7.07 -6.57 1.44
N PRO A 60 -7.74 -7.53 2.05
CA PRO A 60 -7.63 -7.70 3.51
C PRO A 60 -6.19 -7.96 3.91
N MET A 61 -5.71 -7.23 4.91
CA MET A 61 -4.36 -7.38 5.39
C MET A 61 -4.29 -8.40 6.52
N GLU A 62 -3.15 -9.07 6.63
CA GLU A 62 -2.85 -9.99 7.71
C GLU A 62 -1.91 -9.32 8.70
N ARG A 63 -2.17 -9.52 9.99
CA ARG A 63 -1.32 -8.99 11.04
C ARG A 63 -0.27 -10.02 11.44
N ASP A 64 0.99 -9.60 11.45
CA ASP A 64 2.07 -10.41 11.98
C ASP A 64 2.00 -10.35 13.51
N ALA A 65 1.83 -11.52 14.14
CA ALA A 65 1.69 -11.62 15.59
C ALA A 65 2.95 -11.16 16.33
N GLU A 66 4.12 -11.33 15.75
CA GLU A 66 5.38 -10.95 16.40
C GLU A 66 5.65 -9.46 16.34
N SER A 67 5.52 -8.87 15.15
CA SER A 67 5.83 -7.46 14.95
C SER A 67 4.62 -6.53 15.15
N GLY A 68 3.42 -7.06 15.07
CA GLY A 68 2.20 -6.26 15.10
C GLY A 68 1.94 -5.50 13.82
N ARG A 69 2.76 -5.69 12.81
CA ARG A 69 2.61 -5.01 11.51
C ARG A 69 1.67 -5.77 10.60
N TRP A 70 1.08 -5.04 9.68
CA TRP A 70 0.15 -5.59 8.69
C TRP A 70 0.85 -5.82 7.36
N ARG A 71 0.37 -6.81 6.61
CA ARG A 71 0.91 -7.09 5.28
C ARG A 71 -0.21 -7.55 4.34
N ALA A 72 -0.05 -7.24 3.07
CA ALA A 72 -0.90 -7.78 2.01
C ALA A 72 -0.03 -8.09 0.79
N THR A 73 -0.28 -9.21 0.16
CA THR A 73 0.42 -9.63 -1.05
C THR A 73 -0.60 -9.76 -2.17
N PHE A 74 -0.27 -9.22 -3.32
CA PHE A 74 -1.13 -9.26 -4.50
C PHE A 74 -0.27 -9.28 -5.76
N VAL A 75 -0.90 -9.61 -6.89
CA VAL A 75 -0.23 -9.56 -8.19
C VAL A 75 -0.50 -8.20 -8.81
N VAL A 76 0.57 -7.54 -9.27
CA VAL A 76 0.43 -6.23 -9.93
C VAL A 76 -0.32 -6.40 -11.25
N PRO A 77 -1.46 -5.70 -11.44
CA PRO A 77 -2.23 -5.83 -12.68
C PRO A 77 -1.44 -5.37 -13.90
N ASP A 78 -1.58 -6.10 -15.00
CA ASP A 78 -0.93 -5.77 -16.27
C ASP A 78 -1.40 -4.43 -16.83
N SER A 79 -2.58 -3.99 -16.44
CA SER A 79 -3.16 -2.73 -16.88
C SER A 79 -2.57 -1.49 -16.22
N THR A 80 -1.74 -1.65 -15.19
CA THR A 80 -1.10 -0.53 -14.50
C THR A 80 -0.06 0.12 -15.42
N LYS A 81 -0.17 1.44 -15.63
CA LYS A 81 0.73 2.16 -16.54
C LYS A 81 1.94 2.74 -15.81
N TRP A 82 1.71 3.44 -14.71
CA TRP A 82 2.74 4.25 -14.05
C TRP A 82 3.03 3.78 -12.64
N HIS A 83 1.98 3.73 -11.81
CA HIS A 83 2.15 3.42 -10.41
C HIS A 83 0.87 2.84 -9.82
N LEU A 84 1.04 2.23 -8.65
CA LEU A 84 -0.06 1.84 -7.79
C LEU A 84 -0.28 2.97 -6.78
N ALA A 85 -1.54 3.29 -6.53
CA ALA A 85 -1.92 4.23 -5.49
C ALA A 85 -2.69 3.47 -4.42
N PHE A 86 -2.42 3.73 -3.15
CA PHE A 86 -3.08 2.96 -2.10
C PHE A 86 -3.19 3.75 -0.80
N CYS A 87 -4.14 3.31 0.00
CA CYS A 87 -4.33 3.75 1.36
C CYS A 87 -4.89 2.60 2.18
N PHE A 88 -5.14 2.84 3.45
CA PHE A 88 -5.58 1.80 4.37
C PHE A 88 -6.84 2.24 5.08
N PHE A 89 -7.71 1.30 5.41
CA PHE A 89 -8.89 1.63 6.20
C PHE A 89 -9.28 0.50 7.14
N ASP A 90 -9.98 0.89 8.20
CA ASP A 90 -10.60 -0.02 9.15
C ASP A 90 -12.08 -0.14 8.79
N PRO A 91 -12.53 -1.29 8.26
CA PRO A 91 -13.91 -1.44 7.81
C PRO A 91 -14.92 -1.50 8.96
N GLU A 92 -14.46 -1.80 10.18
CA GLU A 92 -15.32 -1.88 11.34
C GLU A 92 -15.59 -0.51 11.94
N ARG A 93 -14.59 0.37 11.93
CA ARG A 93 -14.65 1.70 12.55
C ARG A 93 -14.84 2.83 11.56
N GLY A 94 -14.71 2.57 10.26
CA GLY A 94 -14.84 3.57 9.23
C GLY A 94 -13.74 4.63 9.23
N ILE A 95 -12.53 4.27 9.69
CA ILE A 95 -11.40 5.18 9.78
C ILE A 95 -10.43 4.89 8.64
N TRP A 96 -9.93 5.97 8.01
CA TRP A 96 -8.97 5.89 6.91
C TRP A 96 -7.61 6.43 7.32
N HIS A 97 -6.55 5.80 6.78
CA HIS A 97 -5.22 6.35 6.83
C HIS A 97 -4.74 6.51 5.39
N ASN A 98 -4.76 7.74 4.89
CA ASN A 98 -4.54 8.06 3.49
C ASN A 98 -3.42 9.08 3.27
N ASN A 99 -2.45 9.15 4.18
CA ASN A 99 -1.30 10.05 4.06
C ASN A 99 -1.73 11.51 3.85
N HIS A 100 -2.62 12.01 4.72
CA HIS A 100 -3.18 13.36 4.63
C HIS A 100 -3.87 13.64 3.28
N ALA A 101 -4.66 12.68 2.80
CA ALA A 101 -5.39 12.73 1.53
C ALA A 101 -4.50 12.65 0.28
N GLN A 102 -3.20 12.40 0.45
CA GLN A 102 -2.27 12.26 -0.67
C GLN A 102 -2.09 10.83 -1.15
N ASN A 103 -2.49 9.85 -0.33
CA ASN A 103 -2.27 8.44 -0.54
C ASN A 103 -0.77 8.07 -0.64
N TRP A 104 -0.45 6.79 -0.71
CA TRP A 104 0.89 6.33 -1.02
C TRP A 104 0.93 5.83 -2.45
N GLN A 105 2.11 5.88 -3.05
CA GLN A 105 2.30 5.46 -4.43
C GLN A 105 3.51 4.56 -4.54
N ALA A 106 3.42 3.55 -5.41
CA ALA A 106 4.55 2.70 -5.77
C ALA A 106 4.71 2.73 -7.28
N LEU A 107 5.86 3.17 -7.75
CA LEU A 107 6.17 3.17 -9.17
C LEU A 107 6.34 1.75 -9.67
N VAL A 108 5.66 1.43 -10.76
CA VAL A 108 5.76 0.11 -11.39
C VAL A 108 6.98 0.07 -12.28
N ALA A 109 7.77 -1.00 -12.14
CA ALA A 109 8.94 -1.18 -12.98
C ALA A 109 8.55 -1.34 -14.44
N ARG A 110 9.32 -0.69 -15.32
CA ARG A 110 9.11 -0.77 -16.75
C ARG A 110 10.03 -1.83 -17.35
N GLU A 111 9.50 -2.57 -18.29
CA GLU A 111 10.30 -3.45 -19.13
C GLU A 111 10.81 -2.63 -20.32
N TRP A 112 12.09 -2.75 -20.60
CA TRP A 112 12.73 -2.04 -21.70
C TRP A 112 13.09 -3.01 -22.81
#